data_00a2eecef85b55089d323698d8210a97
#
_entry.id   00a2eecef85b55089d323698d8210a97
#
_cell.length_a   1.000
_cell.length_b   1.000
_cell.length_c   1.000
_cell.angle_alpha   90.00
_cell.angle_beta   90.00
_cell.angle_gamma   90.00
#
_symmetry.space_group_name_H-M   'P 1'
#
loop_
_entity.id
_entity.type
_entity.pdbx_description
1 polymer ?
#
loop_
_entity_poly.entity_id
_entity_poly.type
_entity_poly.pdbx_seq_one_letter_code
_entity_poly.pdbx_strand_id
1 'polypeptide(L)'
;MIEIVAKENKSIDVSKLKELLYKNNIDSSAVYQWQNHYVIFSKMADVGVMQGRLQNNFPDAEVKAYHDLFYEYSKKKHCLDKSIAKQWDHILLTANLVTDKKLQQEYLNYHATQFEKWPDIAKGFCNADFQQLLIFKNGRQLVLVISIPKGESLDKLNPKTTENNPKVNEWNELMKKYQEGIKGTNKGEVWVFLKRVLN
;
A
#
# COMPACT_ATOMS: atom_id res chain seq x y z
N MET A 1 -3.00 -0.55 9.86
CA MET A 1 -3.56 -1.29 8.71
C MET A 1 -3.63 -2.77 9.04
N ILE A 2 -4.63 -3.49 8.55
CA ILE A 2 -4.79 -4.93 8.80
C ILE A 2 -5.13 -5.62 7.47
N GLU A 3 -4.59 -6.82 7.28
CA GLU A 3 -4.92 -7.71 6.16
C GLU A 3 -5.55 -8.99 6.69
N ILE A 4 -6.60 -9.47 6.03
CA ILE A 4 -7.21 -10.77 6.24
C ILE A 4 -6.92 -11.59 4.99
N VAL A 5 -6.26 -12.74 5.14
CA VAL A 5 -5.98 -13.67 4.04
C VAL A 5 -6.85 -14.91 4.25
N ALA A 6 -7.88 -15.05 3.42
CA ALA A 6 -8.71 -16.24 3.45
C ALA A 6 -7.94 -17.47 2.95
N LYS A 7 -8.38 -18.68 3.31
CA LYS A 7 -7.84 -19.92 2.74
C LYS A 7 -7.92 -19.88 1.22
N GLU A 8 -7.00 -20.55 0.57
CA GLU A 8 -6.92 -20.62 -0.90
C GLU A 8 -8.28 -21.06 -1.49
N ASN A 9 -8.70 -20.38 -2.55
CA ASN A 9 -10.00 -20.58 -3.21
C ASN A 9 -11.23 -20.35 -2.32
N LYS A 10 -11.08 -19.65 -1.19
CA LYS A 10 -12.19 -19.22 -0.33
C LYS A 10 -12.24 -17.70 -0.24
N SER A 11 -13.44 -17.18 0.05
CA SER A 11 -13.66 -15.78 0.40
C SER A 11 -14.13 -15.70 1.85
N ILE A 12 -13.96 -14.55 2.47
CA ILE A 12 -14.62 -14.25 3.75
C ILE A 12 -16.03 -13.74 3.51
N ASP A 13 -16.86 -13.79 4.55
CA ASP A 13 -18.15 -13.09 4.54
C ASP A 13 -17.91 -11.57 4.66
N VAL A 14 -18.03 -10.89 3.52
CA VAL A 14 -17.82 -9.44 3.42
C VAL A 14 -18.88 -8.66 4.18
N SER A 15 -20.13 -9.17 4.25
CA SER A 15 -21.22 -8.52 5.00
C SER A 15 -20.91 -8.52 6.50
N LYS A 16 -20.47 -9.67 7.01
CA LYS A 16 -20.01 -9.80 8.40
C LYS A 16 -18.81 -8.90 8.69
N LEU A 17 -17.86 -8.79 7.74
CA LEU A 17 -16.74 -7.87 7.87
C LEU A 17 -17.21 -6.42 7.99
N LYS A 18 -18.09 -5.97 7.09
CA LYS A 18 -18.65 -4.60 7.11
C LYS A 18 -19.36 -4.30 8.41
N GLU A 19 -20.18 -5.22 8.91
CA GLU A 19 -20.87 -5.07 10.21
C GLU A 19 -19.86 -4.90 11.37
N LEU A 20 -18.81 -5.71 11.39
CA LEU A 20 -17.76 -5.63 12.40
C LEU A 20 -17.00 -4.28 12.34
N LEU A 21 -16.69 -3.79 11.13
CA LEU A 21 -16.05 -2.51 10.92
C LEU A 21 -16.93 -1.36 11.39
N TYR A 22 -18.21 -1.37 11.03
CA TYR A 22 -19.20 -0.37 11.46
C TYR A 22 -19.29 -0.28 12.98
N LYS A 23 -19.38 -1.42 13.70
CA LYS A 23 -19.36 -1.48 15.17
C LYS A 23 -18.07 -0.90 15.80
N ASN A 24 -17.00 -0.75 15.02
CA ASN A 24 -15.72 -0.18 15.43
C ASN A 24 -15.46 1.22 14.84
N ASN A 25 -16.50 1.89 14.31
CA ASN A 25 -16.43 3.21 13.68
C ASN A 25 -15.43 3.27 12.51
N ILE A 26 -15.30 2.17 11.76
CA ILE A 26 -14.49 2.09 10.54
C ILE A 26 -15.44 2.02 9.34
N ASP A 27 -15.28 2.95 8.41
CA ASP A 27 -16.07 2.99 7.18
C ASP A 27 -15.77 1.76 6.30
N SER A 28 -16.82 1.16 5.72
CA SER A 28 -16.66 -0.02 4.85
C SER A 28 -15.89 0.27 3.56
N SER A 29 -15.84 1.54 3.12
CA SER A 29 -15.02 1.97 1.99
C SER A 29 -13.52 1.85 2.23
N ALA A 30 -13.10 1.58 3.49
CA ALA A 30 -11.72 1.29 3.86
C ALA A 30 -11.24 -0.12 3.49
N VAL A 31 -12.12 -0.97 2.93
CA VAL A 31 -11.80 -2.36 2.56
C VAL A 31 -11.41 -2.46 1.09
N TYR A 32 -10.25 -3.07 0.85
CA TYR A 32 -9.69 -3.34 -0.47
C TYR A 32 -9.43 -4.83 -0.63
N GLN A 33 -9.62 -5.37 -1.83
CA GLN A 33 -9.51 -6.81 -2.10
C GLN A 33 -8.70 -7.10 -3.35
N TRP A 34 -7.90 -8.15 -3.27
CA TRP A 34 -7.35 -8.87 -4.41
C TRP A 34 -7.42 -10.37 -4.12
N GLN A 35 -8.15 -11.12 -4.94
CA GLN A 35 -8.43 -12.55 -4.71
C GLN A 35 -8.92 -12.81 -3.27
N ASN A 36 -8.17 -13.61 -2.49
CA ASN A 36 -8.46 -13.96 -1.08
C ASN A 36 -7.79 -13.02 -0.06
N HIS A 37 -7.18 -11.92 -0.50
CA HIS A 37 -6.55 -10.89 0.32
C HIS A 37 -7.51 -9.71 0.51
N TYR A 38 -7.80 -9.35 1.77
CA TYR A 38 -8.66 -8.22 2.14
C TYR A 38 -7.86 -7.27 3.04
N VAL A 39 -7.58 -6.08 2.57
CA VAL A 39 -6.81 -5.07 3.31
C VAL A 39 -7.75 -3.98 3.81
N ILE A 40 -7.67 -3.68 5.11
CA ILE A 40 -8.40 -2.61 5.78
C ILE A 40 -7.42 -1.46 6.04
N PHE A 41 -7.55 -0.39 5.25
CA PHE A 41 -6.74 0.82 5.38
C PHE A 41 -7.55 1.93 6.01
N SER A 42 -7.41 2.12 7.32
CA SER A 42 -8.10 3.15 8.12
C SER A 42 -7.29 3.51 9.35
N LYS A 43 -7.62 4.66 9.95
CA LYS A 43 -7.19 4.96 11.32
C LYS A 43 -7.92 4.01 12.26
N MET A 44 -7.19 3.40 13.18
CA MET A 44 -7.69 2.50 14.21
C MET A 44 -7.15 2.96 15.55
N ALA A 45 -7.99 2.96 16.58
CA ALA A 45 -7.56 3.33 17.94
C ALA A 45 -6.50 2.35 18.47
N ASP A 46 -6.69 1.05 18.22
CA ASP A 46 -5.75 -0.01 18.56
C ASP A 46 -5.80 -1.10 17.47
N VAL A 47 -4.69 -1.25 16.77
CA VAL A 47 -4.55 -2.23 15.67
C VAL A 47 -4.54 -3.66 16.21
N GLY A 48 -3.92 -3.90 17.38
CA GLY A 48 -3.84 -5.23 17.98
C GLY A 48 -5.20 -5.74 18.48
N VAL A 49 -5.96 -4.86 19.13
CA VAL A 49 -7.35 -5.17 19.54
C VAL A 49 -8.20 -5.50 18.33
N MET A 50 -8.09 -4.70 17.26
CA MET A 50 -8.85 -4.95 16.04
C MET A 50 -8.43 -6.24 15.35
N GLN A 51 -7.12 -6.54 15.30
CA GLN A 51 -6.60 -7.82 14.80
C GLN A 51 -7.22 -9.01 15.55
N GLY A 52 -7.24 -8.98 16.89
CA GLY A 52 -7.85 -10.03 17.70
C GLY A 52 -9.34 -10.21 17.42
N ARG A 53 -10.09 -9.11 17.29
CA ARG A 53 -11.53 -9.16 16.93
C ARG A 53 -11.74 -9.79 15.55
N LEU A 54 -10.95 -9.42 14.56
CA LEU A 54 -11.02 -9.99 13.22
C LEU A 54 -10.65 -11.48 13.23
N GLN A 55 -9.59 -11.88 13.94
CA GLN A 55 -9.18 -13.28 14.04
C GLN A 55 -10.29 -14.15 14.67
N ASN A 56 -10.94 -13.65 15.73
CA ASN A 56 -12.05 -14.36 16.38
C ASN A 56 -13.30 -14.49 15.46
N ASN A 57 -13.54 -13.49 14.61
CA ASN A 57 -14.67 -13.51 13.68
C ASN A 57 -14.39 -14.30 12.39
N PHE A 58 -13.13 -14.44 12.00
CA PHE A 58 -12.66 -15.16 10.82
C PHE A 58 -11.58 -16.18 11.21
N PRO A 59 -11.91 -17.22 12.02
CA PRO A 59 -10.93 -18.14 12.58
C PRO A 59 -10.18 -18.97 11.53
N ASP A 60 -10.79 -19.15 10.36
CA ASP A 60 -10.22 -19.88 9.23
C ASP A 60 -9.29 -19.03 8.34
N ALA A 61 -9.22 -17.73 8.56
CA ALA A 61 -8.35 -16.82 7.84
C ALA A 61 -7.11 -16.47 8.66
N GLU A 62 -6.03 -16.10 8.00
CA GLU A 62 -4.87 -15.47 8.64
C GLU A 62 -5.11 -13.96 8.74
N VAL A 63 -4.99 -13.37 9.94
CA VAL A 63 -5.14 -11.93 10.15
C VAL A 63 -3.78 -11.31 10.51
N LYS A 64 -3.28 -10.44 9.65
CA LYS A 64 -1.98 -9.76 9.78
C LYS A 64 -2.17 -8.29 10.14
N ALA A 65 -1.48 -7.82 11.17
CA ALA A 65 -1.37 -6.40 11.48
C ALA A 65 -0.08 -5.83 10.87
N TYR A 66 -0.18 -4.70 10.18
CA TYR A 66 0.96 -3.97 9.62
C TYR A 66 1.28 -2.79 10.55
N HIS A 67 2.25 -2.97 11.42
CA HIS A 67 2.76 -1.95 12.35
C HIS A 67 3.91 -1.16 11.74
N ASP A 68 4.72 -1.79 10.87
CA ASP A 68 5.91 -1.20 10.28
C ASP A 68 5.54 -0.34 9.07
N LEU A 69 5.34 0.96 9.30
CA LEU A 69 5.40 1.98 8.26
C LEU A 69 6.86 2.39 8.12
N PHE A 70 7.58 1.81 7.15
CA PHE A 70 9.02 2.07 7.00
C PHE A 70 9.34 3.16 5.97
N TYR A 71 8.37 3.57 5.15
CA TYR A 71 8.53 4.65 4.18
C TYR A 71 7.29 5.53 4.12
N GLU A 72 7.52 6.84 4.18
CA GLU A 72 6.48 7.85 4.03
C GLU A 72 6.98 9.02 3.19
N TYR A 73 6.29 9.26 2.06
CA TYR A 73 6.35 10.53 1.34
C TYR A 73 5.07 11.33 1.63
N SER A 74 5.21 12.64 1.76
CA SER A 74 4.10 13.58 1.91
C SER A 74 4.35 14.84 1.07
N LYS A 75 3.39 15.22 0.24
CA LYS A 75 3.45 16.44 -0.57
C LYS A 75 3.76 17.67 0.29
N LYS A 76 3.11 17.78 1.45
CA LYS A 76 3.31 18.87 2.38
C LYS A 76 4.76 19.04 2.85
N LYS A 77 5.51 17.92 2.99
CA LYS A 77 6.91 17.96 3.44
C LYS A 77 7.89 18.19 2.29
N HIS A 78 7.68 17.52 1.16
CA HIS A 78 8.72 17.33 0.15
C HIS A 78 8.54 18.18 -1.11
N CYS A 79 7.35 18.74 -1.40
CA CYS A 79 7.15 19.57 -2.59
C CYS A 79 7.33 21.06 -2.31
N LEU A 80 7.63 21.82 -3.36
CA LEU A 80 7.63 23.29 -3.29
C LEU A 80 6.22 23.81 -3.10
N ASP A 81 5.28 23.32 -3.92
CA ASP A 81 3.84 23.56 -3.69
C ASP A 81 3.36 22.69 -2.53
N LYS A 82 3.04 23.33 -1.42
CA LYS A 82 2.54 22.70 -0.18
C LYS A 82 1.02 22.54 -0.13
N SER A 83 0.32 22.90 -1.22
CA SER A 83 -1.14 22.78 -1.28
C SER A 83 -1.56 21.31 -1.22
N ILE A 84 -2.52 21.02 -0.34
CA ILE A 84 -3.03 19.66 -0.12
C ILE A 84 -4.48 19.60 -0.56
N ALA A 85 -4.86 18.60 -1.33
CA ALA A 85 -6.24 18.37 -1.70
C ALA A 85 -7.11 18.11 -0.46
N LYS A 86 -8.34 18.65 -0.45
CA LYS A 86 -9.26 18.51 0.69
C LYS A 86 -9.70 17.07 0.95
N GLN A 87 -9.80 16.26 -0.11
CA GLN A 87 -10.20 14.86 -0.06
C GLN A 87 -9.28 14.04 -0.96
N TRP A 88 -9.04 12.79 -0.58
CA TRP A 88 -8.14 11.88 -1.27
C TRP A 88 -8.83 10.59 -1.66
N ASP A 89 -8.43 10.03 -2.79
CA ASP A 89 -8.63 8.63 -3.11
C ASP A 89 -7.34 7.86 -2.83
N HIS A 90 -7.49 6.65 -2.27
CA HIS A 90 -6.38 5.77 -1.96
C HIS A 90 -6.34 4.61 -2.94
N ILE A 91 -5.16 4.34 -3.47
CA ILE A 91 -4.87 3.22 -4.36
C ILE A 91 -3.91 2.32 -3.60
N LEU A 92 -4.30 1.06 -3.43
CA LEU A 92 -3.52 0.08 -2.68
C LEU A 92 -2.95 -0.97 -3.62
N LEU A 93 -1.67 -1.28 -3.42
CA LEU A 93 -0.97 -2.35 -4.12
C LEU A 93 -0.26 -3.23 -3.11
N THR A 94 -0.06 -4.50 -3.43
CA THR A 94 0.73 -5.41 -2.61
C THR A 94 1.76 -6.17 -3.45
N ALA A 95 2.89 -6.48 -2.85
CA ALA A 95 3.99 -7.26 -3.41
C ALA A 95 4.75 -7.98 -2.28
N ASN A 96 5.73 -8.80 -2.62
CA ASN A 96 6.70 -9.31 -1.67
C ASN A 96 8.09 -8.70 -1.92
N LEU A 97 8.89 -8.62 -0.87
CA LEU A 97 10.34 -8.59 -1.01
C LEU A 97 10.83 -9.99 -1.40
N VAL A 98 11.90 -10.06 -2.17
CA VAL A 98 12.60 -11.33 -2.47
C VAL A 98 13.00 -12.06 -1.19
N THR A 99 13.28 -13.37 -1.27
CA THR A 99 13.60 -14.19 -0.08
C THR A 99 14.94 -13.85 0.55
N ASP A 100 15.89 -13.33 -0.23
CA ASP A 100 17.24 -12.96 0.24
C ASP A 100 17.19 -11.81 1.26
N LYS A 101 17.61 -12.09 2.50
CA LYS A 101 17.60 -11.12 3.60
C LYS A 101 18.52 -9.93 3.39
N LYS A 102 19.64 -10.12 2.68
CA LYS A 102 20.56 -9.01 2.36
C LYS A 102 19.90 -8.04 1.39
N LEU A 103 19.25 -8.56 0.35
CA LEU A 103 18.51 -7.74 -0.61
C LEU A 103 17.31 -7.03 0.05
N GLN A 104 16.62 -7.70 1.00
CA GLN A 104 15.58 -7.05 1.79
C GLN A 104 16.13 -5.85 2.56
N GLN A 105 17.29 -5.98 3.20
CA GLN A 105 17.90 -4.88 3.94
C GLN A 105 18.37 -3.77 3.01
N GLU A 106 18.94 -4.09 1.86
CA GLU A 106 19.30 -3.10 0.84
C GLU A 106 18.10 -2.27 0.40
N TYR A 107 16.95 -2.91 0.15
CA TYR A 107 15.70 -2.24 -0.19
C TYR A 107 15.27 -1.22 0.88
N LEU A 108 15.29 -1.62 2.15
CA LEU A 108 14.96 -0.74 3.27
C LEU A 108 15.92 0.46 3.35
N ASN A 109 17.23 0.22 3.15
CA ASN A 109 18.25 1.26 3.17
C ASN A 109 18.07 2.27 2.01
N TYR A 110 17.70 1.79 0.80
CA TYR A 110 17.37 2.67 -0.32
C TYR A 110 16.22 3.61 0.02
N HIS A 111 15.16 3.09 0.62
CA HIS A 111 14.00 3.90 1.01
C HIS A 111 14.33 4.85 2.16
N ALA A 112 15.11 4.42 3.14
CA ALA A 112 15.54 5.25 4.27
C ALA A 112 16.37 6.47 3.83
N THR A 113 17.13 6.35 2.74
CA THR A 113 17.99 7.42 2.23
C THR A 113 17.49 8.06 0.94
N GLN A 114 16.26 7.74 0.50
CA GLN A 114 15.74 8.15 -0.81
C GLN A 114 15.74 9.67 -0.97
N PHE A 115 15.26 10.42 0.02
CA PHE A 115 15.14 11.87 -0.09
C PHE A 115 16.48 12.58 -0.19
N GLU A 116 17.56 11.97 0.30
CA GLU A 116 18.93 12.50 0.23
C GLU A 116 19.64 12.07 -1.05
N LYS A 117 19.60 10.78 -1.37
CA LYS A 117 20.40 10.19 -2.47
C LYS A 117 19.65 10.15 -3.81
N TRP A 118 18.31 10.18 -3.77
CA TRP A 118 17.43 10.11 -4.93
C TRP A 118 16.31 11.18 -4.88
N PRO A 119 16.66 12.48 -4.68
CA PRO A 119 15.67 13.54 -4.50
C PRO A 119 14.70 13.68 -5.69
N ASP A 120 15.15 13.31 -6.89
CA ASP A 120 14.33 13.34 -8.10
C ASP A 120 13.10 12.42 -8.02
N ILE A 121 13.13 11.38 -7.17
CA ILE A 121 11.97 10.51 -6.97
C ILE A 121 10.85 11.29 -6.29
N ALA A 122 11.17 12.01 -5.21
CA ALA A 122 10.18 12.87 -4.55
C ALA A 122 9.68 13.98 -5.48
N LYS A 123 10.56 14.57 -6.33
CA LYS A 123 10.17 15.52 -7.37
C LYS A 123 9.17 14.90 -8.36
N GLY A 124 9.39 13.65 -8.78
CA GLY A 124 8.44 12.92 -9.61
C GLY A 124 7.06 12.78 -8.96
N PHE A 125 7.00 12.44 -7.67
CA PHE A 125 5.74 12.39 -6.93
C PHE A 125 5.06 13.77 -6.82
N CYS A 126 5.84 14.84 -6.68
CA CYS A 126 5.31 16.21 -6.71
C CYS A 126 4.69 16.55 -8.06
N ASN A 127 5.37 16.21 -9.17
CA ASN A 127 4.87 16.44 -10.52
C ASN A 127 3.55 15.71 -10.79
N ALA A 128 3.42 14.50 -10.20
CA ALA A 128 2.22 13.66 -10.29
C ALA A 128 1.11 14.08 -9.31
N ASP A 129 1.32 15.13 -8.52
CA ASP A 129 0.38 15.58 -7.48
C ASP A 129 -0.01 14.48 -6.49
N PHE A 130 0.90 13.55 -6.21
CA PHE A 130 0.67 12.57 -5.15
C PHE A 130 0.63 13.27 -3.80
N GLN A 131 -0.43 13.08 -3.04
CA GLN A 131 -0.63 13.71 -1.73
C GLN A 131 0.19 13.02 -0.65
N GLN A 132 0.23 11.70 -0.70
CA GLN A 132 0.98 10.85 0.22
C GLN A 132 1.31 9.51 -0.46
N LEU A 133 2.43 8.91 -0.07
CA LEU A 133 2.79 7.55 -0.42
C LEU A 133 3.33 6.87 0.84
N LEU A 134 2.74 5.73 1.20
CA LEU A 134 3.10 4.94 2.38
C LEU A 134 3.48 3.54 1.96
N ILE A 135 4.54 2.97 2.55
CA ILE A 135 4.84 1.56 2.39
C ILE A 135 4.90 0.90 3.76
N PHE A 136 4.00 -0.03 3.96
CA PHE A 136 3.93 -0.88 5.14
C PHE A 136 4.57 -2.23 4.85
N LYS A 137 5.13 -2.86 5.89
CA LYS A 137 5.77 -4.17 5.80
C LYS A 137 5.27 -5.11 6.90
N ASN A 138 4.99 -6.36 6.53
CA ASN A 138 4.80 -7.47 7.46
C ASN A 138 5.56 -8.69 6.92
N GLY A 139 6.62 -9.11 7.63
CA GLY A 139 7.55 -10.10 7.10
C GLY A 139 8.18 -9.62 5.79
N ARG A 140 7.97 -10.37 4.70
CA ARG A 140 8.39 -9.98 3.34
C ARG A 140 7.32 -9.19 2.58
N GLN A 141 6.08 -9.27 3.00
CA GLN A 141 4.98 -8.66 2.29
C GLN A 141 4.96 -7.15 2.49
N LEU A 142 4.74 -6.44 1.40
CA LEU A 142 4.62 -5.00 1.32
C LEU A 142 3.19 -4.62 0.95
N VAL A 143 2.69 -3.54 1.54
CA VAL A 143 1.50 -2.85 1.05
C VAL A 143 1.87 -1.39 0.80
N LEU A 144 1.73 -0.98 -0.45
CA LEU A 144 1.90 0.39 -0.91
C LEU A 144 0.54 1.07 -0.97
N VAL A 145 0.45 2.26 -0.38
CA VAL A 145 -0.71 3.14 -0.45
C VAL A 145 -0.30 4.42 -1.17
N ILE A 146 -0.92 4.69 -2.31
CA ILE A 146 -0.77 5.96 -3.04
C ILE A 146 -2.05 6.76 -2.83
N SER A 147 -1.91 7.95 -2.23
CA SER A 147 -3.04 8.87 -2.04
C SER A 147 -2.97 9.99 -3.07
N ILE A 148 -4.05 10.17 -3.81
CA ILE A 148 -4.18 11.18 -4.87
C ILE A 148 -5.40 12.08 -4.58
N PRO A 149 -5.51 13.27 -5.20
CA PRO A 149 -6.71 14.09 -5.09
C PRO A 149 -7.95 13.30 -5.50
N LYS A 150 -9.04 13.44 -4.75
CA LYS A 150 -10.29 12.74 -5.04
C LYS A 150 -10.79 13.05 -6.44
N GLY A 151 -11.18 11.99 -7.17
CA GLY A 151 -11.68 12.07 -8.54
C GLY A 151 -10.59 12.03 -9.62
N GLU A 152 -9.30 12.05 -9.24
CA GLU A 152 -8.20 11.81 -10.18
C GLU A 152 -7.95 10.28 -10.32
N SER A 153 -7.18 9.89 -11.34
CA SER A 153 -6.80 8.50 -11.57
C SER A 153 -5.28 8.33 -11.62
N LEU A 154 -4.80 7.17 -11.16
CA LEU A 154 -3.38 6.86 -11.21
C LEU A 154 -2.86 6.80 -12.65
N ASP A 155 -3.67 6.29 -13.60
CA ASP A 155 -3.30 6.21 -15.02
C ASP A 155 -3.00 7.59 -15.62
N LYS A 156 -3.70 8.63 -15.16
CA LYS A 156 -3.49 10.02 -15.58
C LYS A 156 -2.30 10.67 -14.90
N LEU A 157 -2.11 10.37 -13.60
CA LEU A 157 -1.10 11.04 -12.78
C LEU A 157 0.27 10.36 -12.84
N ASN A 158 0.33 9.02 -12.82
CA ASN A 158 1.58 8.28 -12.74
C ASN A 158 2.57 8.59 -13.87
N PRO A 159 2.18 8.78 -15.15
CA PRO A 159 3.11 9.17 -16.21
C PRO A 159 3.88 10.47 -15.92
N LYS A 160 3.30 11.40 -15.15
CA LYS A 160 3.95 12.66 -14.78
C LYS A 160 5.14 12.47 -13.83
N THR A 161 5.23 11.32 -13.14
CA THR A 161 6.38 11.03 -12.28
C THR A 161 7.67 10.93 -13.06
N THR A 162 7.61 10.45 -14.30
CA THR A 162 8.75 10.22 -15.19
C THR A 162 8.95 11.32 -16.21
N GLU A 163 8.00 12.25 -16.33
CA GLU A 163 8.06 13.34 -17.30
C GLU A 163 9.28 14.24 -17.01
N ASN A 164 10.19 14.33 -17.99
CA ASN A 164 11.48 15.02 -17.84
C ASN A 164 12.28 14.59 -16.59
N ASN A 165 12.10 13.36 -16.14
CA ASN A 165 12.72 12.82 -14.93
C ASN A 165 13.18 11.35 -15.10
N PRO A 166 14.28 11.11 -15.82
CA PRO A 166 14.78 9.76 -16.10
C PRO A 166 15.18 9.00 -14.82
N LYS A 167 15.50 9.70 -13.71
CA LYS A 167 15.89 9.09 -12.44
C LYS A 167 14.78 8.22 -11.83
N VAL A 168 13.53 8.53 -12.09
CA VAL A 168 12.40 7.69 -11.65
C VAL A 168 12.42 6.34 -12.38
N ASN A 169 12.77 6.32 -13.67
CA ASN A 169 12.89 5.06 -14.40
C ASN A 169 14.06 4.22 -13.87
N GLU A 170 15.22 4.84 -13.61
CA GLU A 170 16.38 4.17 -13.01
C GLU A 170 16.01 3.56 -11.64
N TRP A 171 15.30 4.32 -10.81
CA TRP A 171 14.79 3.84 -9.52
C TRP A 171 13.85 2.65 -9.68
N ASN A 172 12.88 2.74 -10.58
CA ASN A 172 11.92 1.67 -10.80
C ASN A 172 12.61 0.37 -11.26
N GLU A 173 13.59 0.47 -12.17
CA GLU A 173 14.37 -0.69 -12.60
C GLU A 173 15.22 -1.27 -11.44
N LEU A 174 15.81 -0.42 -10.63
CA LEU A 174 16.57 -0.84 -9.46
C LEU A 174 15.66 -1.58 -8.45
N MET A 175 14.46 -1.06 -8.18
CA MET A 175 13.53 -1.65 -7.22
C MET A 175 13.02 -3.03 -7.63
N LYS A 176 12.92 -3.33 -8.93
CA LYS A 176 12.55 -4.67 -9.43
C LYS A 176 13.46 -5.79 -8.91
N LYS A 177 14.72 -5.48 -8.64
CA LYS A 177 15.69 -6.44 -8.10
C LYS A 177 15.29 -6.98 -6.72
N TYR A 178 14.56 -6.19 -5.96
CA TYR A 178 14.24 -6.46 -4.55
C TYR A 178 12.84 -6.99 -4.34
N GLN A 179 12.02 -7.00 -5.38
CA GLN A 179 10.59 -7.24 -5.28
C GLN A 179 10.16 -8.44 -6.13
N GLU A 180 9.17 -9.16 -5.66
CA GLU A 180 8.53 -10.25 -6.38
C GLU A 180 7.01 -10.25 -6.11
N GLY A 181 6.24 -10.89 -6.97
CA GLY A 181 4.80 -11.01 -6.78
C GLY A 181 4.43 -11.85 -5.57
N ILE A 182 3.24 -11.62 -5.02
CA ILE A 182 2.64 -12.50 -4.02
C ILE A 182 2.09 -13.77 -4.68
N LYS A 183 1.74 -14.79 -3.88
CA LYS A 183 1.16 -16.04 -4.42
C LYS A 183 -0.10 -15.74 -5.25
N GLY A 184 -0.15 -16.26 -6.46
CA GLY A 184 -1.27 -16.08 -7.39
C GLY A 184 -1.11 -14.95 -8.41
N THR A 185 0.01 -14.20 -8.38
CA THR A 185 0.34 -13.22 -9.43
C THR A 185 0.76 -13.90 -10.73
N ASN A 186 0.59 -13.21 -11.84
CA ASN A 186 1.09 -13.67 -13.13
C ASN A 186 2.63 -13.66 -13.18
N LYS A 187 3.22 -14.46 -14.07
CA LYS A 187 4.68 -14.46 -14.26
C LYS A 187 5.16 -13.07 -14.68
N GLY A 188 6.09 -12.51 -13.91
CA GLY A 188 6.66 -11.18 -14.15
C GLY A 188 5.85 -10.01 -13.57
N GLU A 189 4.67 -10.25 -13.05
CA GLU A 189 3.90 -9.26 -12.30
C GLU A 189 4.43 -9.18 -10.86
N VAL A 190 4.81 -7.99 -10.41
CA VAL A 190 5.35 -7.75 -9.07
C VAL A 190 4.27 -7.17 -8.17
N TRP A 191 3.69 -6.04 -8.55
CA TRP A 191 2.67 -5.35 -7.78
C TRP A 191 1.29 -5.64 -8.31
N VAL A 192 0.37 -6.04 -7.43
CA VAL A 192 -1.04 -6.23 -7.77
C VAL A 192 -1.90 -5.18 -7.09
N PHE A 193 -2.88 -4.67 -7.82
CA PHE A 193 -3.84 -3.69 -7.30
C PHE A 193 -4.91 -4.38 -6.46
N LEU A 194 -5.10 -3.87 -5.24
CA LEU A 194 -6.27 -4.21 -4.44
C LEU A 194 -7.40 -3.25 -4.83
N LYS A 195 -8.53 -3.80 -5.25
CA LYS A 195 -9.71 -3.03 -5.62
C LYS A 195 -10.56 -2.75 -4.38
N ARG A 196 -11.11 -1.54 -4.28
CA ARG A 196 -12.07 -1.21 -3.22
C ARG A 196 -13.26 -2.16 -3.31
N VAL A 197 -13.65 -2.75 -2.17
CA VAL A 197 -14.87 -3.56 -2.10
C VAL A 197 -16.05 -2.60 -2.06
N LEU A 198 -16.73 -2.45 -3.22
CA LEU A 198 -17.89 -1.57 -3.36
C LEU A 198 -19.05 -2.06 -2.47
N ASN A 199 -19.83 -1.12 -1.98
CA ASN A 199 -21.07 -1.39 -1.23
C ASN A 199 -22.18 -1.89 -2.13
#